data_1942da3ed14f803b4946cd6987b9fd7b
#
_entry.id   1942da3ed14f803b4946cd6987b9fd7b
#
_cell.length_a   1.000
_cell.length_b   1.000
_cell.length_c   1.000
_cell.angle_alpha   90.00
_cell.angle_beta   90.00
_cell.angle_gamma   90.00
#
_symmetry.space_group_name_H-M   'P 1'
#
loop_
_entity.id
_entity.type
_entity.pdbx_description
1 polymer ?
#
loop_
_entity_poly.entity_id
_entity_poly.type
_entity_poly.pdbx_seq_one_letter_code
_entity_poly.pdbx_strand_id
1 'polypeptide(L)'
;MAILKHIASKNANYGSAIDYLKYQHDEFHLVPVLDENGNMMLRDEFYLEGLNCDPETFDLECELLNQEYNKNNTYDEIKSHHYIISHDPKDNTDHNLTGEWAQAIGMEYAKANFPGHQALVCTHTDGKNGTGNIHTHIIINSLRKSDVDPQPFTERPIDCKAGYKHHLTKDYLKHLQKSLMNICQREGLHQVDLLSPAPDRISPQEYYAKQRGQQNLDITNMELMIEGITPMHTTFETGKEKIRNAISDIAERATSFEEFQRLLKAEYGISVKDHRGRFSYLPADR
;
A
#
# COMPACT_ATOMS: atom_id res chain seq x y z
N MET A 1 10.87 -7.39 2.16
CA MET A 1 10.86 -7.05 0.72
C MET A 1 10.34 -5.64 0.56
N ALA A 2 11.13 -4.73 -0.01
CA ALA A 2 10.68 -3.36 -0.22
C ALA A 2 9.54 -3.32 -1.25
N ILE A 3 8.44 -2.67 -0.92
CA ILE A 3 7.27 -2.49 -1.78
C ILE A 3 6.87 -1.03 -1.86
N LEU A 4 6.26 -0.63 -2.98
CA LEU A 4 5.70 0.70 -3.19
C LEU A 4 4.18 0.59 -3.29
N LYS A 5 3.45 1.27 -2.41
CA LYS A 5 2.00 1.42 -2.46
C LYS A 5 1.63 2.86 -2.80
N HIS A 6 0.56 3.07 -3.57
CA HIS A 6 0.03 4.38 -3.90
C HIS A 6 -1.47 4.47 -3.57
N ILE A 7 -1.88 5.59 -2.98
CA ILE A 7 -3.25 5.93 -2.65
C ILE A 7 -3.51 7.36 -3.12
N ALA A 8 -4.56 7.56 -3.91
CA ALA A 8 -5.04 8.90 -4.27
C ALA A 8 -6.13 9.32 -3.28
N SER A 9 -6.02 10.53 -2.72
CA SER A 9 -6.95 11.04 -1.71
C SER A 9 -7.76 12.23 -2.24
N LYS A 10 -9.05 12.21 -2.00
CA LYS A 10 -9.98 13.32 -2.23
C LYS A 10 -10.23 14.15 -0.97
N ASN A 11 -9.62 13.78 0.17
CA ASN A 11 -9.77 14.49 1.42
C ASN A 11 -9.22 15.91 1.29
N ALA A 12 -10.06 16.91 1.61
CA ALA A 12 -9.68 18.31 1.57
C ALA A 12 -8.89 18.75 2.83
N ASN A 13 -8.99 18.00 3.90
CA ASN A 13 -8.28 18.29 5.14
C ASN A 13 -6.85 17.71 5.07
N TYR A 14 -5.88 18.54 4.68
CA TYR A 14 -4.47 18.16 4.69
C TYR A 14 -3.90 17.99 6.10
N GLY A 15 -4.49 18.67 7.11
CA GLY A 15 -4.11 18.51 8.51
C GLY A 15 -4.33 17.07 9.02
N SER A 16 -5.37 16.38 8.53
CA SER A 16 -5.58 14.97 8.86
C SER A 16 -4.43 14.06 8.40
N ALA A 17 -3.68 14.45 7.38
CA ALA A 17 -2.49 13.73 6.95
C ALA A 17 -1.34 13.93 7.96
N ILE A 18 -1.17 15.14 8.49
CA ILE A 18 -0.18 15.44 9.53
C ILE A 18 -0.50 14.64 10.80
N ASP A 19 -1.78 14.64 11.21
CA ASP A 19 -2.25 13.88 12.38
C ASP A 19 -1.97 12.38 12.21
N TYR A 20 -2.29 11.83 11.04
CA TYR A 20 -2.01 10.43 10.73
C TYR A 20 -0.52 10.08 10.82
N LEU A 21 0.36 10.99 10.45
CA LEU A 21 1.81 10.77 10.51
C LEU A 21 2.38 10.90 11.93
N LYS A 22 1.85 11.82 12.74
CA LYS A 22 2.39 12.12 14.08
C LYS A 22 1.79 11.24 15.18
N TYR A 23 0.49 10.90 15.08
CA TYR A 23 -0.22 10.24 16.17
C TYR A 23 -0.47 8.75 15.88
N GLN A 24 -0.63 7.98 16.95
CA GLN A 24 -0.96 6.56 16.88
C GLN A 24 -2.41 6.38 16.39
N HIS A 25 -2.61 5.40 15.52
CA HIS A 25 -3.93 5.05 14.99
C HIS A 25 -4.18 3.56 15.16
N ASP A 26 -5.40 3.21 15.55
CA ASP A 26 -5.89 1.85 15.39
C ASP A 26 -5.94 1.52 13.89
N GLU A 27 -5.12 0.59 13.49
CA GLU A 27 -4.91 0.27 12.10
C GLU A 27 -6.07 -0.50 11.46
N PHE A 28 -6.95 -1.12 12.24
CA PHE A 28 -8.13 -1.81 11.73
C PHE A 28 -9.28 -0.83 11.48
N HIS A 29 -9.44 0.15 12.35
CA HIS A 29 -10.55 1.11 12.30
C HIS A 29 -10.12 2.48 11.78
N LEU A 30 -8.79 2.72 11.64
CA LEU A 30 -8.21 4.00 11.21
C LEU A 30 -8.64 5.20 12.10
N VAL A 31 -8.89 4.92 13.38
CA VAL A 31 -9.22 5.94 14.37
C VAL A 31 -7.99 6.26 15.23
N PRO A 32 -7.83 7.51 15.68
CA PRO A 32 -6.73 7.87 16.59
C PRO A 32 -6.83 7.09 17.92
N VAL A 33 -5.67 6.69 18.43
CA VAL A 33 -5.56 6.15 19.79
C VAL A 33 -5.55 7.35 20.76
N LEU A 34 -6.40 7.30 21.78
CA LEU A 34 -6.54 8.36 22.76
C LEU A 34 -5.94 7.94 24.11
N ASP A 35 -5.36 8.91 24.81
CA ASP A 35 -4.93 8.75 26.21
C ASP A 35 -6.13 8.78 27.18
N GLU A 36 -5.88 8.62 28.49
CA GLU A 36 -6.90 8.64 29.54
C GLU A 36 -7.66 9.99 29.62
N ASN A 37 -7.12 11.07 29.06
CA ASN A 37 -7.73 12.40 29.04
C ASN A 37 -8.46 12.69 27.72
N GLY A 38 -8.45 11.74 26.76
CA GLY A 38 -9.08 11.89 25.46
C GLY A 38 -8.22 12.64 24.42
N ASN A 39 -6.92 12.84 24.66
CA ASN A 39 -6.00 13.43 23.69
C ASN A 39 -5.41 12.33 22.80
N MET A 40 -5.10 12.68 21.54
CA MET A 40 -4.39 11.79 20.63
C MET A 40 -2.99 11.45 21.15
N MET A 41 -2.65 10.17 21.17
CA MET A 41 -1.33 9.69 21.58
C MET A 41 -0.32 9.90 20.48
N LEU A 42 0.77 10.61 20.80
CA LEU A 42 1.91 10.77 19.89
C LEU A 42 2.58 9.40 19.66
N ARG A 43 3.15 9.17 18.48
CA ARG A 43 3.98 7.99 18.22
C ARG A 43 5.29 8.08 19.01
N ASP A 44 5.77 6.95 19.48
CA ASP A 44 7.02 6.88 20.27
C ASP A 44 8.24 7.25 19.42
N GLU A 45 8.24 6.86 18.15
CA GLU A 45 9.31 7.15 17.22
C GLU A 45 8.77 7.40 15.81
N PHE A 46 9.07 8.57 15.26
CA PHE A 46 8.81 8.92 13.87
C PHE A 46 9.80 10.00 13.40
N TYR A 47 10.06 10.01 12.10
CA TYR A 47 10.95 10.98 11.46
C TYR A 47 10.12 11.72 10.41
N LEU A 48 9.94 13.03 10.57
CA LEU A 48 9.10 13.85 9.68
C LEU A 48 9.90 15.02 9.10
N GLU A 49 9.92 15.11 7.77
CA GLU A 49 10.54 16.21 7.03
C GLU A 49 9.62 16.70 5.91
N GLY A 50 9.78 17.97 5.53
CA GLY A 50 9.11 18.60 4.39
C GLY A 50 10.00 18.67 3.16
N LEU A 51 9.43 18.39 1.99
CA LEU A 51 10.04 18.72 0.69
C LEU A 51 9.26 19.89 0.08
N ASN A 52 9.95 21.00 -0.20
CA ASN A 52 9.37 22.25 -0.73
C ASN A 52 8.27 22.89 0.16
N CYS A 53 8.18 22.51 1.42
CA CYS A 53 7.24 23.03 2.42
C CYS A 53 7.80 22.86 3.82
N ASP A 54 7.22 23.59 4.78
CA ASP A 54 7.41 23.31 6.20
C ASP A 54 6.40 22.21 6.62
N PRO A 55 6.84 21.13 7.29
CA PRO A 55 5.93 20.07 7.73
C PRO A 55 4.85 20.55 8.71
N GLU A 56 5.09 21.60 9.50
CA GLU A 56 4.11 22.11 10.45
C GLU A 56 3.01 22.97 9.79
N THR A 57 3.27 23.51 8.61
CA THR A 57 2.33 24.36 7.86
C THR A 57 1.95 23.78 6.49
N PHE A 58 2.22 22.50 6.27
CA PHE A 58 1.95 21.81 5.00
C PHE A 58 0.50 21.94 4.53
N ASP A 59 -0.46 21.83 5.46
CA ASP A 59 -1.88 21.97 5.18
C ASP A 59 -2.21 23.37 4.65
N LEU A 60 -1.78 24.40 5.36
CA LEU A 60 -1.98 25.79 4.96
C LEU A 60 -1.29 26.11 3.63
N GLU A 61 -0.04 25.66 3.45
CA GLU A 61 0.68 25.87 2.20
C GLU A 61 0.00 25.19 1.00
N CYS A 62 -0.56 23.97 1.18
CA CYS A 62 -1.31 23.28 0.15
C CYS A 62 -2.61 24.03 -0.20
N GLU A 63 -3.32 24.53 0.81
CA GLU A 63 -4.54 25.32 0.60
C GLU A 63 -4.27 26.62 -0.13
N LEU A 64 -3.21 27.35 0.25
CA LEU A 64 -2.81 28.58 -0.43
C LEU A 64 -2.45 28.32 -1.91
N LEU A 65 -1.73 27.24 -2.21
CA LEU A 65 -1.41 26.86 -3.58
C LEU A 65 -2.68 26.50 -4.38
N ASN A 66 -3.61 25.76 -3.76
CA ASN A 66 -4.89 25.43 -4.39
C ASN A 66 -5.71 26.71 -4.72
N GLN A 67 -5.72 27.69 -3.84
CA GLN A 67 -6.38 28.99 -4.05
C GLN A 67 -5.71 29.79 -5.16
N GLU A 68 -4.37 29.88 -5.16
CA GLU A 68 -3.59 30.58 -6.18
C GLU A 68 -3.94 30.11 -7.60
N TYR A 69 -4.05 28.80 -7.80
CA TYR A 69 -4.33 28.20 -9.10
C TYR A 69 -5.82 27.90 -9.31
N ASN A 70 -6.70 28.23 -8.37
CA ASN A 70 -8.13 27.94 -8.40
C ASN A 70 -8.42 26.46 -8.73
N LYS A 71 -7.75 25.55 -8.02
CA LYS A 71 -7.83 24.09 -8.19
C LYS A 71 -8.25 23.41 -6.87
N ASN A 72 -8.62 22.13 -6.96
CA ASN A 72 -9.00 21.31 -5.82
C ASN A 72 -10.26 21.81 -5.06
N ASN A 73 -11.12 22.55 -5.74
CA ASN A 73 -12.31 23.18 -5.16
C ASN A 73 -13.51 22.23 -5.04
N THR A 74 -13.52 21.12 -5.81
CA THR A 74 -14.66 20.18 -5.82
C THR A 74 -14.35 18.92 -5.02
N TYR A 75 -15.40 18.29 -4.51
CA TYR A 75 -15.29 17.05 -3.72
C TYR A 75 -14.62 15.90 -4.50
N ASP A 76 -14.89 15.79 -5.80
CA ASP A 76 -14.44 14.66 -6.62
C ASP A 76 -12.97 14.75 -7.06
N GLU A 77 -12.34 15.90 -6.86
CA GLU A 77 -10.95 16.09 -7.25
C GLU A 77 -9.98 15.39 -6.31
N ILE A 78 -8.95 14.74 -6.87
CA ILE A 78 -7.83 14.23 -6.09
C ILE A 78 -7.01 15.44 -5.59
N LYS A 79 -6.81 15.51 -4.28
CA LYS A 79 -6.13 16.62 -3.59
C LYS A 79 -4.72 16.28 -3.17
N SER A 80 -4.48 15.01 -2.85
CA SER A 80 -3.15 14.53 -2.48
C SER A 80 -2.91 13.11 -3.00
N HIS A 81 -1.65 12.74 -3.10
CA HIS A 81 -1.23 11.37 -3.37
C HIS A 81 -0.33 10.91 -2.24
N HIS A 82 -0.62 9.73 -1.73
CA HIS A 82 0.12 9.10 -0.65
C HIS A 82 0.86 7.88 -1.19
N TYR A 83 2.17 7.94 -1.17
CA TYR A 83 3.06 6.82 -1.48
C TYR A 83 3.59 6.24 -0.19
N ILE A 84 3.70 4.93 -0.11
CA ILE A 84 4.25 4.24 1.05
C ILE A 84 5.33 3.29 0.56
N ILE A 85 6.55 3.50 1.05
CA ILE A 85 7.67 2.57 0.89
C ILE A 85 7.70 1.71 2.15
N SER A 86 7.50 0.41 2.00
CA SER A 86 7.55 -0.54 3.12
C SER A 86 8.76 -1.44 2.92
N HIS A 87 9.73 -1.39 3.85
CA HIS A 87 10.95 -2.19 3.80
C HIS A 87 10.72 -3.63 4.25
N ASP A 88 11.63 -4.54 3.92
CA ASP A 88 11.58 -5.90 4.45
C ASP A 88 11.88 -5.88 5.95
N PRO A 89 11.09 -6.54 6.80
CA PRO A 89 11.44 -6.68 8.22
C PRO A 89 12.85 -7.28 8.45
N LYS A 90 13.34 -8.09 7.52
CA LYS A 90 14.71 -8.64 7.58
C LYS A 90 15.79 -7.57 7.43
N ASP A 91 15.50 -6.44 6.79
CA ASP A 91 16.47 -5.36 6.67
C ASP A 91 16.86 -4.78 8.03
N ASN A 92 16.00 -4.88 9.05
CA ASN A 92 16.31 -4.47 10.42
C ASN A 92 17.39 -5.37 11.05
N THR A 93 17.35 -6.68 10.76
CA THR A 93 18.29 -7.68 11.33
C THR A 93 19.53 -7.90 10.45
N ASP A 94 19.33 -8.00 9.14
CA ASP A 94 20.37 -8.41 8.20
C ASP A 94 21.26 -7.23 7.79
N HIS A 95 20.67 -6.01 7.76
CA HIS A 95 21.34 -4.80 7.29
C HIS A 95 21.39 -3.67 8.32
N ASN A 96 20.81 -3.86 9.53
CA ASN A 96 20.67 -2.86 10.57
C ASN A 96 19.97 -1.58 10.07
N LEU A 97 18.93 -1.73 9.24
CA LEU A 97 18.14 -0.61 8.77
C LEU A 97 17.48 0.08 9.97
N THR A 98 17.75 1.39 10.13
CA THR A 98 17.16 2.24 11.16
C THR A 98 16.07 3.13 10.58
N GLY A 99 15.21 3.70 11.44
CA GLY A 99 14.21 4.69 11.02
C GLY A 99 14.85 5.92 10.37
N GLU A 100 15.98 6.39 10.89
CA GLU A 100 16.73 7.52 10.32
C GLU A 100 17.27 7.21 8.92
N TRP A 101 17.85 6.01 8.72
CA TRP A 101 18.33 5.61 7.40
C TRP A 101 17.17 5.45 6.39
N ALA A 102 16.06 4.85 6.80
CA ALA A 102 14.87 4.74 5.97
C ALA A 102 14.28 6.13 5.63
N GLN A 103 14.32 7.09 6.57
CA GLN A 103 13.94 8.48 6.32
C GLN A 103 14.83 9.14 5.25
N ALA A 104 16.15 8.95 5.34
CA ALA A 104 17.07 9.48 4.34
C ALA A 104 16.79 8.88 2.94
N ILE A 105 16.51 7.58 2.85
CA ILE A 105 16.07 6.91 1.62
C ILE A 105 14.75 7.52 1.12
N GLY A 106 13.77 7.73 1.98
CA GLY A 106 12.49 8.33 1.64
C GLY A 106 12.62 9.76 1.11
N MET A 107 13.46 10.56 1.73
CA MET A 107 13.76 11.93 1.29
C MET A 107 14.49 11.95 -0.06
N GLU A 108 15.49 11.08 -0.27
CA GLU A 108 16.14 10.92 -1.57
C GLU A 108 15.13 10.54 -2.66
N TYR A 109 14.31 9.54 -2.37
CA TYR A 109 13.27 9.09 -3.28
C TYR A 109 12.28 10.20 -3.62
N ALA A 110 11.80 10.96 -2.63
CA ALA A 110 10.88 12.06 -2.82
C ALA A 110 11.49 13.19 -3.67
N LYS A 111 12.74 13.57 -3.40
CA LYS A 111 13.48 14.58 -4.17
C LYS A 111 13.67 14.17 -5.63
N ALA A 112 13.99 12.92 -5.88
CA ALA A 112 14.20 12.39 -7.23
C ALA A 112 12.92 12.29 -8.05
N ASN A 113 11.78 11.92 -7.40
CA ASN A 113 10.57 11.56 -8.10
C ASN A 113 9.46 12.64 -8.05
N PHE A 114 9.49 13.54 -7.05
CA PHE A 114 8.45 14.58 -6.86
C PHE A 114 9.05 15.99 -6.68
N PRO A 115 10.09 16.39 -7.41
CA PRO A 115 10.87 17.60 -7.10
C PRO A 115 10.05 18.89 -7.10
N GLY A 116 8.98 18.95 -7.90
CA GLY A 116 8.15 20.15 -8.02
C GLY A 116 6.93 20.18 -7.10
N HIS A 117 6.73 19.16 -6.27
CA HIS A 117 5.60 19.09 -5.35
C HIS A 117 6.00 19.48 -3.92
N GLN A 118 5.02 20.00 -3.15
CA GLN A 118 5.11 20.01 -1.70
C GLN A 118 4.87 18.58 -1.21
N ALA A 119 5.70 18.09 -0.31
CA ALA A 119 5.55 16.75 0.23
C ALA A 119 5.92 16.68 1.71
N LEU A 120 5.18 15.86 2.45
CA LEU A 120 5.59 15.34 3.76
C LEU A 120 6.25 13.98 3.55
N VAL A 121 7.42 13.79 4.12
CA VAL A 121 8.11 12.50 4.17
C VAL A 121 8.24 12.10 5.61
N CYS A 122 7.62 10.99 6.01
CA CYS A 122 7.60 10.53 7.38
C CYS A 122 7.86 9.04 7.47
N THR A 123 8.85 8.65 8.25
CA THR A 123 9.17 7.24 8.51
C THR A 123 8.67 6.82 9.88
N HIS A 124 8.00 5.68 9.93
CA HIS A 124 7.56 4.99 11.13
C HIS A 124 8.34 3.69 11.31
N THR A 125 8.64 3.36 12.57
CA THR A 125 9.32 2.11 12.95
C THR A 125 8.38 1.11 13.61
N ASP A 126 7.14 1.50 13.87
CA ASP A 126 6.09 0.74 14.58
C ASP A 126 5.14 -0.06 13.67
N GLY A 127 5.62 -0.46 12.47
CA GLY A 127 4.80 -1.17 11.48
C GLY A 127 4.16 -2.45 12.02
N LYS A 128 2.92 -2.65 11.61
CA LYS A 128 1.86 -3.47 12.16
C LYS A 128 2.07 -4.91 12.48
N ASN A 129 2.78 -5.63 11.88
CA ASN A 129 2.69 -7.10 12.03
C ASN A 129 3.43 -7.65 13.27
N GLY A 130 3.59 -6.84 14.31
CA GLY A 130 4.40 -7.21 15.47
C GLY A 130 5.89 -7.42 15.11
N THR A 131 6.26 -7.11 13.88
CA THR A 131 7.58 -7.34 13.32
C THR A 131 8.43 -6.05 13.29
N GLY A 132 7.88 -4.90 13.73
CA GLY A 132 8.59 -3.62 13.67
C GLY A 132 8.95 -3.20 12.24
N ASN A 133 8.06 -3.41 11.28
CA ASN A 133 8.32 -3.10 9.88
C ASN A 133 8.49 -1.60 9.66
N ILE A 134 9.69 -1.19 9.26
CA ILE A 134 9.98 0.21 8.93
C ILE A 134 9.30 0.57 7.61
N HIS A 135 8.56 1.68 7.62
CA HIS A 135 7.88 2.17 6.42
C HIS A 135 7.88 3.68 6.35
N THR A 136 8.08 4.20 5.15
CA THR A 136 8.13 5.63 4.88
C THR A 136 6.92 6.07 4.10
N HIS A 137 6.18 7.03 4.63
CA HIS A 137 5.07 7.72 4.01
C HIS A 137 5.58 8.94 3.25
N ILE A 138 5.13 9.11 2.01
CA ILE A 138 5.39 10.31 1.21
C ILE A 138 4.04 10.84 0.75
N ILE A 139 3.60 11.96 1.33
CA ILE A 139 2.31 12.57 0.99
C ILE A 139 2.57 13.84 0.21
N ILE A 140 2.22 13.86 -1.06
CA ILE A 140 2.39 15.02 -1.94
C ILE A 140 1.09 15.77 -2.15
N ASN A 141 1.14 17.10 -2.22
CA ASN A 141 0.04 17.89 -2.79
C ASN A 141 -0.15 17.47 -4.27
N SER A 142 -1.39 17.29 -4.68
CA SER A 142 -1.68 16.94 -6.09
C SER A 142 -1.24 18.02 -7.06
N LEU A 143 -1.19 19.29 -6.64
CA LEU A 143 -0.68 20.39 -7.46
C LEU A 143 0.84 20.51 -7.35
N ARG A 144 1.46 20.84 -8.47
CA ARG A 144 2.87 21.17 -8.55
C ARG A 144 3.08 22.61 -8.09
N LYS A 145 4.02 22.82 -7.16
CA LYS A 145 4.39 24.15 -6.62
C LYS A 145 5.33 24.90 -7.58
N SER A 146 6.23 24.20 -8.26
CA SER A 146 7.22 24.80 -9.15
C SER A 146 7.35 24.01 -10.45
N ASP A 147 7.78 24.70 -11.51
CA ASP A 147 8.12 24.08 -12.79
C ASP A 147 9.25 23.05 -12.62
N VAL A 148 9.18 21.98 -13.38
CA VAL A 148 10.25 20.97 -13.50
C VAL A 148 10.49 20.63 -14.96
N ASP A 149 11.66 20.08 -15.26
CA ASP A 149 11.98 19.62 -16.61
C ASP A 149 11.19 18.34 -16.94
N PRO A 150 10.69 18.23 -18.19
CA PRO A 150 10.05 17.01 -18.67
C PRO A 150 10.99 15.80 -18.57
N GLN A 151 10.44 14.68 -18.09
CA GLN A 151 11.15 13.42 -17.98
C GLN A 151 10.64 12.42 -19.04
N PRO A 152 11.37 11.34 -19.36
CA PRO A 152 10.96 10.37 -20.38
C PRO A 152 9.58 9.74 -20.16
N PHE A 153 9.09 9.72 -18.91
CA PHE A 153 7.76 9.23 -18.55
C PHE A 153 6.67 10.30 -18.59
N THR A 154 7.02 11.56 -18.90
CA THR A 154 6.06 12.67 -18.98
C THR A 154 5.27 12.56 -20.27
N GLU A 155 3.98 12.25 -20.19
CA GLU A 155 3.11 12.15 -21.36
C GLU A 155 2.74 13.53 -21.92
N ARG A 156 2.47 14.48 -21.02
CA ARG A 156 2.06 15.85 -21.38
C ARG A 156 3.03 16.85 -20.79
N PRO A 157 3.75 17.63 -21.63
CA PRO A 157 4.70 18.64 -21.13
C PRO A 157 4.09 19.64 -20.14
N ILE A 158 2.78 19.92 -20.27
CA ILE A 158 2.07 20.82 -19.36
C ILE A 158 2.03 20.30 -17.91
N ASP A 159 2.10 18.99 -17.70
CA ASP A 159 2.10 18.40 -16.36
C ASP A 159 3.38 18.72 -15.57
N CYS A 160 4.41 19.26 -16.23
CA CYS A 160 5.64 19.73 -15.60
C CYS A 160 5.56 21.17 -15.07
N LYS A 161 4.46 21.88 -15.33
CA LYS A 161 4.29 23.28 -14.93
C LYS A 161 3.64 23.40 -13.54
N ALA A 162 3.98 24.48 -12.84
CA ALA A 162 3.33 24.87 -11.60
C ALA A 162 1.80 25.00 -11.77
N GLY A 163 1.02 24.64 -10.76
CA GLY A 163 -0.44 24.64 -10.80
C GLY A 163 -1.06 23.47 -11.56
N TYR A 164 -0.29 22.57 -12.15
CA TYR A 164 -0.81 21.36 -12.78
C TYR A 164 -0.77 20.16 -11.83
N LYS A 165 -1.77 19.30 -11.98
CA LYS A 165 -1.93 18.13 -11.11
C LYS A 165 -0.93 17.04 -11.43
N HIS A 166 -0.52 16.33 -10.41
CA HIS A 166 0.22 15.07 -10.52
C HIS A 166 -0.59 14.06 -11.34
N HIS A 167 -0.02 13.60 -12.44
CA HIS A 167 -0.63 12.65 -13.35
C HIS A 167 0.16 11.34 -13.33
N LEU A 168 -0.33 10.37 -12.57
CA LEU A 168 0.30 9.06 -12.47
C LEU A 168 -0.12 8.17 -13.63
N THR A 169 0.74 8.08 -14.65
CA THR A 169 0.59 7.17 -15.79
C THR A 169 1.19 5.79 -15.48
N LYS A 170 0.97 4.81 -16.35
CA LYS A 170 1.60 3.48 -16.21
C LYS A 170 3.12 3.56 -16.30
N ASP A 171 3.64 4.39 -17.18
CA ASP A 171 5.08 4.51 -17.37
C ASP A 171 5.73 5.30 -16.24
N TYR A 172 5.04 6.29 -15.69
CA TYR A 172 5.49 6.95 -14.47
C TYR A 172 5.50 5.99 -13.27
N LEU A 173 4.46 5.15 -13.09
CA LEU A 173 4.45 4.14 -12.04
C LEU A 173 5.62 3.15 -12.18
N LYS A 174 5.92 2.68 -13.39
CA LYS A 174 7.10 1.84 -13.65
C LYS A 174 8.41 2.55 -13.29
N HIS A 175 8.52 3.85 -13.63
CA HIS A 175 9.67 4.65 -13.24
C HIS A 175 9.82 4.71 -11.71
N LEU A 176 8.73 5.00 -10.99
CA LEU A 176 8.71 5.05 -9.52
C LEU A 176 9.16 3.71 -8.91
N GLN A 177 8.64 2.60 -9.43
CA GLN A 177 9.03 1.26 -9.00
C GLN A 177 10.52 0.98 -9.27
N LYS A 178 11.01 1.32 -10.48
CA LYS A 178 12.42 1.14 -10.83
C LYS A 178 13.34 2.04 -10.00
N SER A 179 12.92 3.28 -9.71
CA SER A 179 13.66 4.20 -8.84
C SER A 179 13.85 3.62 -7.45
N LEU A 180 12.79 3.06 -6.84
CA LEU A 180 12.89 2.40 -5.55
C LEU A 180 13.81 1.17 -5.59
N MET A 181 13.65 0.31 -6.61
CA MET A 181 14.50 -0.88 -6.77
C MET A 181 15.99 -0.51 -6.87
N ASN A 182 16.31 0.55 -7.63
CA ASN A 182 17.68 1.02 -7.79
C ASN A 182 18.27 1.52 -6.45
N ILE A 183 17.49 2.25 -5.66
CA ILE A 183 17.91 2.72 -4.33
C ILE A 183 18.15 1.52 -3.42
N CYS A 184 17.18 0.59 -3.30
CA CYS A 184 17.33 -0.60 -2.46
C CYS A 184 18.53 -1.45 -2.87
N GLN A 185 18.77 -1.61 -4.18
CA GLN A 185 19.94 -2.36 -4.68
C GLN A 185 21.24 -1.66 -4.31
N ARG A 186 21.32 -0.34 -4.45
CA ARG A 186 22.51 0.44 -4.07
C ARG A 186 22.81 0.34 -2.59
N GLU A 187 21.76 0.41 -1.76
CA GLU A 187 21.85 0.34 -0.30
C GLU A 187 22.02 -1.10 0.23
N GLY A 188 21.97 -2.12 -0.65
CA GLY A 188 22.09 -3.53 -0.28
C GLY A 188 20.87 -4.09 0.44
N LEU A 189 19.71 -3.42 0.37
CA LEU A 189 18.46 -3.83 1.03
C LEU A 189 17.71 -4.91 0.24
N HIS A 190 16.95 -5.73 0.94
CA HIS A 190 16.12 -6.77 0.34
C HIS A 190 15.08 -6.19 -0.61
N GLN A 191 15.10 -6.65 -1.86
CA GLN A 191 14.24 -6.15 -2.93
C GLN A 191 13.47 -7.28 -3.61
N VAL A 192 12.27 -6.96 -4.10
CA VAL A 192 11.51 -7.78 -5.07
C VAL A 192 11.45 -7.08 -6.41
N ASP A 193 11.24 -7.86 -7.46
CA ASP A 193 10.94 -7.31 -8.77
C ASP A 193 9.51 -6.72 -8.78
N LEU A 194 9.43 -5.39 -8.66
CA LEU A 194 8.17 -4.65 -8.71
C LEU A 194 7.63 -4.48 -10.14
N LEU A 195 8.42 -4.79 -11.17
CA LEU A 195 8.06 -4.62 -12.58
C LEU A 195 7.39 -5.86 -13.15
N SER A 196 7.73 -7.03 -12.63
CA SER A 196 7.09 -8.28 -13.01
C SER A 196 5.73 -8.42 -12.34
N PRO A 197 4.71 -8.91 -13.05
CA PRO A 197 3.42 -9.18 -12.44
C PRO A 197 3.56 -10.28 -11.38
N ALA A 198 2.94 -10.07 -10.21
CA ALA A 198 2.83 -11.15 -9.23
C ALA A 198 2.11 -12.36 -9.85
N PRO A 199 2.59 -13.59 -9.58
CA PRO A 199 1.92 -14.81 -10.05
C PRO A 199 0.45 -14.84 -9.63
N ASP A 200 0.18 -14.49 -8.37
CA ASP A 200 -1.17 -14.38 -7.82
C ASP A 200 -1.49 -12.94 -7.42
N ARG A 201 -2.47 -12.36 -8.11
CA ARG A 201 -2.99 -11.04 -7.74
C ARG A 201 -4.13 -11.19 -6.75
N ILE A 202 -3.89 -10.77 -5.51
CA ILE A 202 -4.95 -10.63 -4.50
C ILE A 202 -5.33 -9.15 -4.36
N SER A 203 -6.63 -8.88 -4.20
CA SER A 203 -7.09 -7.52 -3.94
C SER A 203 -6.79 -7.12 -2.48
N PRO A 204 -6.62 -5.81 -2.17
CA PRO A 204 -6.51 -5.37 -0.78
C PRO A 204 -7.66 -5.86 0.10
N GLN A 205 -8.87 -5.89 -0.43
CA GLN A 205 -10.05 -6.41 0.28
C GLN A 205 -9.89 -7.88 0.67
N GLU A 206 -9.36 -8.70 -0.22
CA GLU A 206 -9.09 -10.10 0.03
C GLU A 206 -7.96 -10.29 1.05
N TYR A 207 -6.89 -9.50 0.93
CA TYR A 207 -5.80 -9.49 1.89
C TYR A 207 -6.30 -9.18 3.30
N TYR A 208 -7.05 -8.09 3.48
CA TYR A 208 -7.60 -7.75 4.79
C TYR A 208 -8.66 -8.75 5.28
N ALA A 209 -9.43 -9.36 4.39
CA ALA A 209 -10.36 -10.43 4.77
C ALA A 209 -9.61 -11.65 5.29
N LYS A 210 -8.47 -12.02 4.68
CA LYS A 210 -7.59 -13.09 5.17
C LYS A 210 -7.04 -12.78 6.55
N GLN A 211 -6.55 -11.55 6.76
CA GLN A 211 -6.00 -11.12 8.05
C GLN A 211 -7.05 -11.21 9.17
N ARG A 212 -8.24 -10.64 8.95
CA ARG A 212 -9.34 -10.72 9.93
C ARG A 212 -9.78 -12.15 10.19
N GLY A 213 -9.86 -12.97 9.14
CA GLY A 213 -10.22 -14.39 9.27
C GLY A 213 -9.18 -15.17 10.08
N GLN A 214 -7.89 -14.90 9.88
CA GLN A 214 -6.81 -15.52 10.64
C GLN A 214 -6.90 -15.12 12.12
N GLN A 215 -7.07 -13.83 12.42
CA GLN A 215 -7.23 -13.38 13.82
C GLN A 215 -8.39 -14.05 14.54
N ASN A 216 -9.56 -14.14 13.90
CA ASN A 216 -10.71 -14.82 14.48
C ASN A 216 -10.42 -16.31 14.71
N LEU A 217 -9.72 -16.96 13.78
CA LEU A 217 -9.32 -18.35 13.93
C LEU A 217 -8.32 -18.52 15.07
N ASP A 218 -7.35 -17.62 15.20
CA ASP A 218 -6.35 -17.66 16.28
C ASP A 218 -7.00 -17.48 17.66
N ILE A 219 -7.97 -16.57 17.78
CA ILE A 219 -8.77 -16.40 19.02
C ILE A 219 -9.52 -17.70 19.34
N THR A 220 -10.25 -18.26 18.38
CA THR A 220 -11.00 -19.51 18.58
C THR A 220 -10.06 -20.67 18.93
N ASN A 221 -8.92 -20.76 18.28
CA ASN A 221 -7.92 -21.79 18.57
C ASN A 221 -7.32 -21.63 19.97
N MET A 222 -7.11 -20.40 20.41
CA MET A 222 -6.64 -20.11 21.77
C MET A 222 -7.68 -20.56 22.83
N GLU A 223 -8.96 -20.29 22.60
CA GLU A 223 -10.05 -20.74 23.47
C GLU A 223 -10.09 -22.28 23.54
N LEU A 224 -10.03 -22.98 22.39
CA LEU A 224 -9.96 -24.43 22.31
C LEU A 224 -8.76 -25.01 23.09
N MET A 225 -7.59 -24.38 22.95
CA MET A 225 -6.37 -24.81 23.65
C MET A 225 -6.50 -24.64 25.16
N ILE A 226 -7.16 -23.60 25.65
CA ILE A 226 -7.46 -23.39 27.07
C ILE A 226 -8.37 -24.52 27.60
N GLU A 227 -9.30 -25.01 26.79
CA GLU A 227 -10.17 -26.13 27.08
C GLU A 227 -9.49 -27.51 26.90
N GLY A 228 -8.21 -27.55 26.53
CA GLY A 228 -7.44 -28.78 26.29
C GLY A 228 -7.74 -29.47 24.97
N ILE A 229 -8.39 -28.78 24.05
CA ILE A 229 -8.71 -29.28 22.69
C ILE A 229 -7.65 -28.83 21.70
N THR A 230 -7.09 -29.75 20.92
CA THR A 230 -6.12 -29.42 19.88
C THR A 230 -6.84 -28.86 18.64
N PRO A 231 -6.52 -27.64 18.17
CA PRO A 231 -7.13 -27.07 16.98
C PRO A 231 -6.86 -27.90 15.71
N MET A 232 -7.89 -28.16 14.92
CA MET A 232 -7.76 -28.87 13.64
C MET A 232 -7.26 -27.97 12.49
N HIS A 233 -7.54 -26.70 12.57
CA HIS A 233 -7.15 -25.71 11.54
C HIS A 233 -6.40 -24.57 12.20
N THR A 234 -5.20 -24.27 11.71
CA THR A 234 -4.35 -23.18 12.19
C THR A 234 -4.19 -22.05 11.16
N THR A 235 -4.61 -22.28 9.91
CA THR A 235 -4.50 -21.32 8.82
C THR A 235 -5.86 -21.05 8.21
N PHE A 236 -6.22 -19.76 8.13
CA PHE A 236 -7.45 -19.32 7.49
C PHE A 236 -7.22 -19.11 5.98
N GLU A 237 -8.11 -19.67 5.18
CA GLU A 237 -8.16 -19.46 3.72
C GLU A 237 -9.44 -18.71 3.33
N THR A 238 -9.29 -17.65 2.53
CA THR A 238 -10.45 -16.95 1.95
C THR A 238 -11.14 -17.83 0.90
N GLY A 239 -12.43 -17.59 0.65
CA GLY A 239 -13.15 -18.32 -0.41
C GLY A 239 -12.50 -18.18 -1.81
N LYS A 240 -11.89 -17.01 -2.10
CA LYS A 240 -11.15 -16.83 -3.37
C LYS A 240 -9.85 -17.61 -3.39
N GLU A 241 -9.15 -17.69 -2.28
CA GLU A 241 -7.91 -18.47 -2.14
C GLU A 241 -8.21 -19.97 -2.36
N LYS A 242 -9.26 -20.51 -1.73
CA LYS A 242 -9.70 -21.88 -1.94
C LYS A 242 -10.00 -22.18 -3.43
N ILE A 243 -10.66 -21.24 -4.11
CA ILE A 243 -10.94 -21.39 -5.55
C ILE A 243 -9.64 -21.37 -6.37
N ARG A 244 -8.68 -20.48 -6.07
CA ARG A 244 -7.38 -20.45 -6.77
C ARG A 244 -6.60 -21.73 -6.56
N ASN A 245 -6.52 -22.21 -5.32
CA ASN A 245 -5.82 -23.45 -4.99
C ASN A 245 -6.45 -24.64 -5.74
N ALA A 246 -7.78 -24.73 -5.78
CA ALA A 246 -8.49 -25.77 -6.53
C ALA A 246 -8.22 -25.67 -8.05
N ILE A 247 -8.21 -24.46 -8.61
CA ILE A 247 -7.89 -24.24 -10.02
C ILE A 247 -6.46 -24.69 -10.33
N SER A 248 -5.47 -24.30 -9.50
CA SER A 248 -4.08 -24.67 -9.70
C SER A 248 -3.88 -26.18 -9.62
N ASP A 249 -4.46 -26.84 -8.62
CA ASP A 249 -4.38 -28.29 -8.44
C ASP A 249 -4.95 -29.05 -9.64
N ILE A 250 -6.10 -28.65 -10.13
CA ILE A 250 -6.71 -29.33 -11.29
C ILE A 250 -5.98 -28.97 -12.58
N ALA A 251 -5.48 -27.73 -12.74
CA ALA A 251 -4.77 -27.32 -13.95
C ALA A 251 -3.46 -28.10 -14.16
N GLU A 252 -2.80 -28.54 -13.09
CA GLU A 252 -1.60 -29.39 -13.16
C GLU A 252 -1.89 -30.82 -13.64
N ARG A 253 -3.13 -31.29 -13.44
CA ARG A 253 -3.52 -32.71 -13.70
C ARG A 253 -4.37 -32.89 -14.96
N ALA A 254 -5.12 -31.88 -15.35
CA ALA A 254 -6.03 -31.95 -16.49
C ALA A 254 -5.27 -31.87 -17.81
N THR A 255 -5.65 -32.73 -18.75
CA THR A 255 -5.08 -32.82 -20.11
C THR A 255 -5.90 -32.07 -21.16
N SER A 256 -7.16 -31.71 -20.83
CA SER A 256 -8.05 -30.92 -21.67
C SER A 256 -8.91 -29.99 -20.82
N PHE A 257 -9.54 -29.00 -21.49
CA PHE A 257 -10.43 -28.07 -20.80
C PHE A 257 -11.72 -28.75 -20.30
N GLU A 258 -12.25 -29.70 -21.04
CA GLU A 258 -13.40 -30.50 -20.64
C GLU A 258 -13.08 -31.34 -19.39
N GLU A 259 -11.91 -31.93 -19.36
CA GLU A 259 -11.43 -32.68 -18.20
C GLU A 259 -11.23 -31.76 -17.00
N PHE A 260 -10.63 -30.57 -17.18
CA PHE A 260 -10.50 -29.55 -16.15
C PHE A 260 -11.85 -29.18 -15.55
N GLN A 261 -12.88 -28.90 -16.39
CA GLN A 261 -14.21 -28.56 -15.90
C GLN A 261 -14.85 -29.71 -15.11
N ARG A 262 -14.69 -30.95 -15.61
CA ARG A 262 -15.25 -32.15 -14.98
C ARG A 262 -14.62 -32.40 -13.62
N LEU A 263 -13.29 -32.36 -13.52
CA LEU A 263 -12.54 -32.61 -12.29
C LEU A 263 -12.81 -31.51 -11.27
N LEU A 264 -12.78 -30.24 -11.68
CA LEU A 264 -13.02 -29.09 -10.78
C LEU A 264 -14.43 -29.15 -10.16
N LYS A 265 -15.42 -29.59 -10.95
CA LYS A 265 -16.78 -29.80 -10.45
C LYS A 265 -16.89 -31.02 -9.53
N ALA A 266 -16.25 -32.14 -9.89
CA ALA A 266 -16.34 -33.39 -9.14
C ALA A 266 -15.64 -33.34 -7.79
N GLU A 267 -14.44 -32.75 -7.73
CA GLU A 267 -13.58 -32.74 -6.54
C GLU A 267 -13.82 -31.54 -5.63
N TYR A 268 -14.12 -30.37 -6.21
CA TYR A 268 -14.26 -29.12 -5.45
C TYR A 268 -15.65 -28.48 -5.52
N GLY A 269 -16.59 -29.08 -6.27
CA GLY A 269 -17.93 -28.52 -6.42
C GLY A 269 -17.97 -27.20 -7.21
N ILE A 270 -16.91 -26.84 -7.92
CA ILE A 270 -16.79 -25.56 -8.62
C ILE A 270 -17.17 -25.75 -10.09
N SER A 271 -18.20 -25.04 -10.53
CA SER A 271 -18.61 -25.00 -11.94
C SER A 271 -17.90 -23.86 -12.68
N VAL A 272 -17.50 -24.11 -13.93
CA VAL A 272 -16.85 -23.12 -14.78
C VAL A 272 -17.80 -22.68 -15.88
N LYS A 273 -18.01 -21.37 -16.03
CA LYS A 273 -18.74 -20.77 -17.17
C LYS A 273 -17.76 -20.01 -18.04
N ASP A 274 -17.78 -20.30 -19.33
CA ASP A 274 -17.08 -19.50 -20.35
C ASP A 274 -18.03 -18.44 -20.92
N HIS A 275 -17.55 -17.22 -20.97
CA HIS A 275 -18.19 -16.13 -21.68
C HIS A 275 -17.16 -15.37 -22.51
N ARG A 276 -17.09 -15.69 -23.81
CA ARG A 276 -16.19 -15.05 -24.78
C ARG A 276 -14.71 -15.11 -24.36
N GLY A 277 -14.25 -16.28 -23.93
CA GLY A 277 -12.87 -16.52 -23.47
C GLY A 277 -12.56 -15.98 -22.09
N ARG A 278 -13.58 -15.58 -21.32
CA ARG A 278 -13.45 -15.25 -19.89
C ARG A 278 -14.13 -16.31 -19.05
N PHE A 279 -13.38 -16.90 -18.13
CA PHE A 279 -13.90 -17.93 -17.25
C PHE A 279 -14.42 -17.33 -15.94
N SER A 280 -15.58 -17.83 -15.52
CA SER A 280 -16.18 -17.52 -14.21
C SER A 280 -16.31 -18.82 -13.43
N TYR A 281 -15.84 -18.81 -12.20
CA TYR A 281 -15.84 -19.97 -11.30
C TYR A 281 -16.92 -19.80 -10.25
N LEU A 282 -17.82 -20.79 -10.15
CA LEU A 282 -19.02 -20.75 -9.31
C LEU A 282 -18.98 -21.93 -8.34
N PRO A 283 -18.68 -21.70 -7.05
CA PRO A 283 -18.81 -22.73 -6.00
C PRO A 283 -20.26 -23.18 -5.84
N ALA A 284 -20.46 -24.42 -5.38
CA ALA A 284 -21.81 -25.00 -5.19
C ALA A 284 -22.61 -24.30 -4.06
N ASP A 285 -21.89 -23.63 -3.12
CA ASP A 285 -22.48 -23.00 -1.93
C ASP A 285 -22.98 -21.57 -2.17
N ARG A 286 -23.16 -21.15 -3.43
CA ARG A 286 -23.70 -19.82 -3.80
C ARG A 286 -24.84 -19.89 -4.76
#